data_95d05c264b90f9553e95fb257c9d0500
#
_entry.id   95d05c264b90f9553e95fb257c9d0500
#
_cell.length_a   1.000
_cell.length_b   1.000
_cell.length_c   1.000
_cell.angle_alpha   90.00
_cell.angle_beta   90.00
_cell.angle_gamma   90.00
#
_symmetry.space_group_name_H-M   'P 1'
#
loop_
_entity.id
_entity.type
_entity.pdbx_description
1 polymer ?
#
loop_
_entity_poly.entity_id
_entity_poly.type
_entity_poly.pdbx_seq_one_letter_code
_entity_poly.pdbx_strand_id
1 'polypeptide(L)'
;VPVTVRFSNFAGVPTVPDTDTLASPRGMAIRFKLPDGTDSDLVAHSFNGFPTPTTDDLRQLLIAIAGSGPQAAKPTALDRYLDAHPIAKTFLTTQKGPPVSYATLPYFGVNSFKFTNAAGASRFARYQIIPVAGEQLLDKDQVASAGPNYLIEEIGKRVAAAPVRFKLVAQLAEGGDKIDDPSIAWPDTHKTIDLGEIVIDRPVANNDAEQRALLFLPTALPAGIEPADPMLTARSEAYPISFSRRHGSQ
;
A
#
# COMPACT_ATOMS: atom_id res chain seq x y z
N VAL A 1 10.28 -15.83 -10.10
CA VAL A 1 10.77 -15.91 -8.72
C VAL A 1 9.60 -16.16 -7.78
N PRO A 2 9.78 -16.93 -6.67
CA PRO A 2 8.73 -17.09 -5.66
C PRO A 2 8.39 -15.77 -4.99
N VAL A 3 7.09 -15.60 -4.65
CA VAL A 3 6.62 -14.41 -3.94
C VAL A 3 5.78 -14.79 -2.72
N THR A 4 5.83 -13.96 -1.69
CA THR A 4 4.86 -13.95 -0.58
C THR A 4 4.12 -12.63 -0.61
N VAL A 5 2.78 -12.69 -0.66
CA VAL A 5 1.92 -11.50 -0.70
C VAL A 5 1.13 -11.39 0.59
N ARG A 6 1.07 -10.18 1.16
CA ARG A 6 0.22 -9.85 2.30
C ARG A 6 -0.73 -8.71 1.91
N PHE A 7 -2.01 -8.94 2.07
CA PHE A 7 -3.03 -7.90 2.01
C PHE A 7 -3.31 -7.34 3.41
N SER A 8 -3.76 -6.09 3.48
CA SER A 8 -4.08 -5.43 4.76
C SER A 8 -5.06 -4.27 4.56
N ASN A 9 -5.66 -3.84 5.67
CA ASN A 9 -6.38 -2.58 5.77
C ASN A 9 -5.44 -1.47 6.25
N PHE A 10 -5.65 -0.24 5.80
CA PHE A 10 -4.74 0.89 6.07
C PHE A 10 -4.66 1.26 7.56
N ALA A 11 -5.82 1.31 8.23
CA ALA A 11 -5.89 1.72 9.63
C ALA A 11 -5.06 0.83 10.59
N GLY A 12 -4.81 -0.43 10.21
CA GLY A 12 -4.08 -1.37 11.07
C GLY A 12 -4.77 -1.65 12.42
N VAL A 13 -6.08 -1.35 12.52
CA VAL A 13 -6.91 -1.56 13.70
C VAL A 13 -7.77 -2.79 13.46
N PRO A 14 -7.54 -3.92 14.17
CA PRO A 14 -8.20 -5.20 13.89
C PRO A 14 -9.72 -5.19 14.05
N THR A 15 -10.26 -4.23 14.80
CA THR A 15 -11.71 -4.12 15.08
C THR A 15 -12.47 -3.28 14.05
N VAL A 16 -11.78 -2.64 13.11
CA VAL A 16 -12.42 -1.86 12.04
C VAL A 16 -12.92 -2.84 10.96
N PRO A 17 -14.24 -2.89 10.69
CA PRO A 17 -14.80 -3.76 9.66
C PRO A 17 -14.25 -3.43 8.27
N ASP A 18 -14.17 -4.45 7.40
CA ASP A 18 -13.74 -4.27 6.02
C ASP A 18 -14.67 -3.33 5.21
N THR A 19 -15.91 -3.15 5.64
CA THR A 19 -16.87 -2.22 5.03
C THR A 19 -16.72 -0.79 5.48
N ASP A 20 -15.94 -0.51 6.53
CA ASP A 20 -15.71 0.84 7.05
C ASP A 20 -14.76 1.64 6.13
N THR A 21 -15.03 2.93 5.99
CA THR A 21 -14.17 3.85 5.23
C THR A 21 -12.77 3.98 5.82
N LEU A 22 -12.62 3.84 7.14
CA LEU A 22 -11.32 3.84 7.83
C LEU A 22 -10.44 2.63 7.45
N ALA A 23 -11.02 1.57 6.90
CA ALA A 23 -10.26 0.44 6.41
C ALA A 23 -9.54 0.74 5.08
N SER A 24 -9.92 1.80 4.37
CA SER A 24 -9.30 2.24 3.10
C SER A 24 -8.16 3.25 3.32
N PRO A 25 -7.16 3.31 2.41
CA PRO A 25 -6.93 2.40 1.30
C PRO A 25 -6.53 0.99 1.74
N ARG A 26 -6.67 -0.01 0.85
CA ARG A 26 -6.18 -1.37 1.10
C ARG A 26 -4.69 -1.45 0.81
N GLY A 27 -3.97 -2.25 1.60
CA GLY A 27 -2.54 -2.46 1.41
C GLY A 27 -2.23 -3.77 0.70
N MET A 28 -1.16 -3.78 -0.08
CA MET A 28 -0.52 -4.97 -0.65
C MET A 28 0.98 -4.86 -0.45
N ALA A 29 1.57 -5.85 0.19
CA ALA A 29 3.01 -5.98 0.32
C ALA A 29 3.46 -7.29 -0.31
N ILE A 30 4.55 -7.25 -1.07
CA ILE A 30 5.08 -8.38 -1.82
C ILE A 30 6.55 -8.56 -1.46
N ARG A 31 6.93 -9.77 -1.08
CA ARG A 31 8.32 -10.20 -0.95
C ARG A 31 8.67 -11.09 -2.12
N PHE A 32 9.70 -10.72 -2.85
CA PHE A 32 10.31 -11.49 -3.90
C PHE A 32 11.53 -12.24 -3.34
N LYS A 33 11.58 -13.56 -3.52
CA LYS A 33 12.76 -14.38 -3.21
C LYS A 33 13.65 -14.42 -4.42
N LEU A 34 14.76 -13.67 -4.39
CA LEU A 34 15.65 -13.55 -5.53
C LEU A 34 16.55 -14.77 -5.69
N PRO A 35 17.08 -15.03 -6.91
CA PRO A 35 17.93 -16.21 -7.17
C PRO A 35 19.24 -16.25 -6.38
N ASP A 36 19.74 -15.10 -5.95
CA ASP A 36 20.93 -14.96 -5.11
C ASP A 36 20.67 -15.21 -3.61
N GLY A 37 19.44 -15.56 -3.25
CA GLY A 37 19.01 -15.83 -1.88
C GLY A 37 18.61 -14.58 -1.09
N THR A 38 18.70 -13.39 -1.66
CA THR A 38 18.23 -12.16 -1.03
C THR A 38 16.74 -11.96 -1.21
N ASP A 39 16.14 -11.06 -0.41
CA ASP A 39 14.75 -10.65 -0.53
C ASP A 39 14.66 -9.26 -1.15
N SER A 40 13.61 -9.02 -1.94
CA SER A 40 13.22 -7.68 -2.34
C SER A 40 11.76 -7.45 -1.99
N ASP A 41 11.47 -6.31 -1.36
CA ASP A 41 10.14 -5.99 -0.86
C ASP A 41 9.51 -4.82 -1.61
N LEU A 42 8.23 -4.97 -1.99
CA LEU A 42 7.41 -3.91 -2.55
C LEU A 42 6.20 -3.69 -1.64
N VAL A 43 5.95 -2.43 -1.25
CA VAL A 43 4.81 -2.04 -0.41
C VAL A 43 3.97 -1.01 -1.15
N ALA A 44 2.71 -1.33 -1.35
CA ALA A 44 1.76 -0.53 -2.12
C ALA A 44 0.40 -0.44 -1.41
N HIS A 45 -0.45 0.49 -1.86
CA HIS A 45 -1.83 0.60 -1.41
C HIS A 45 -2.76 1.05 -2.54
N SER A 46 -4.08 0.91 -2.33
CA SER A 46 -5.09 1.06 -3.39
C SER A 46 -5.47 2.51 -3.71
N PHE A 47 -4.72 3.49 -3.26
CA PHE A 47 -4.90 4.91 -3.61
C PHE A 47 -3.63 5.42 -4.29
N ASN A 48 -3.77 6.10 -5.44
CA ASN A 48 -2.62 6.68 -6.15
C ASN A 48 -2.26 8.05 -5.56
N GLY A 49 -1.47 8.06 -4.50
CA GLY A 49 -1.03 9.22 -3.75
C GLY A 49 -0.93 8.92 -2.26
N PHE A 50 -0.30 9.80 -1.49
CA PHE A 50 -0.13 9.68 -0.05
C PHE A 50 -0.69 10.94 0.64
N PRO A 51 -1.13 10.91 1.90
CA PRO A 51 -1.76 12.08 2.50
C PRO A 51 -0.81 13.26 2.73
N THR A 52 0.51 13.01 2.76
CA THR A 52 1.50 14.02 3.13
C THR A 52 2.79 13.85 2.33
N PRO A 53 3.51 14.95 2.04
CA PRO A 53 4.78 14.91 1.32
C PRO A 53 5.94 14.41 2.19
N THR A 54 5.90 14.64 3.50
CA THR A 54 7.00 14.32 4.41
C THR A 54 6.55 13.52 5.63
N THR A 55 7.50 12.92 6.34
CA THR A 55 7.25 12.22 7.62
C THR A 55 6.83 13.15 8.73
N ASP A 56 7.32 14.39 8.75
CA ASP A 56 6.90 15.38 9.75
C ASP A 56 5.44 15.80 9.54
N ASP A 57 5.03 16.01 8.29
CA ASP A 57 3.63 16.29 7.98
C ASP A 57 2.73 15.10 8.32
N LEU A 58 3.21 13.85 8.06
CA LEU A 58 2.50 12.65 8.48
C LEU A 58 2.34 12.59 10.01
N ARG A 59 3.38 12.90 10.75
CA ARG A 59 3.31 12.97 12.21
C ARG A 59 2.28 13.99 12.69
N GLN A 60 2.25 15.17 12.07
CA GLN A 60 1.26 16.21 12.39
C GLN A 60 -0.19 15.75 12.08
N LEU A 61 -0.40 15.10 10.93
CA LEU A 61 -1.69 14.49 10.59
C LEU A 61 -2.13 13.46 11.63
N LEU A 62 -1.24 12.56 12.02
CA LEU A 62 -1.55 11.53 13.04
C LEU A 62 -1.87 12.14 14.40
N ILE A 63 -1.19 13.20 14.82
CA ILE A 63 -1.50 13.96 16.04
C ILE A 63 -2.89 14.62 15.92
N ALA A 64 -3.20 15.22 14.77
CA ALA A 64 -4.50 15.83 14.52
C ALA A 64 -5.64 14.78 14.56
N ILE A 65 -5.44 13.60 13.98
CA ILE A 65 -6.38 12.47 14.06
C ILE A 65 -6.58 12.04 15.52
N ALA A 66 -5.50 11.82 16.27
CA ALA A 66 -5.56 11.39 17.66
C ALA A 66 -6.27 12.41 18.57
N GLY A 67 -6.13 13.71 18.28
CA GLY A 67 -6.80 14.80 19.02
C GLY A 67 -8.25 15.06 18.58
N SER A 68 -8.82 14.25 17.68
CA SER A 68 -10.13 14.51 17.05
C SER A 68 -11.15 13.41 17.34
N GLY A 69 -11.09 12.82 18.53
CA GLY A 69 -12.04 11.81 18.97
C GLY A 69 -13.49 12.36 19.08
N PRO A 70 -14.48 11.48 19.36
CA PRO A 70 -15.91 11.82 19.37
C PRO A 70 -16.29 12.97 20.31
N GLN A 71 -15.49 13.23 21.36
CA GLN A 71 -15.71 14.29 22.35
C GLN A 71 -14.93 15.57 22.04
N ALA A 72 -14.18 15.63 20.93
CA ALA A 72 -13.40 16.80 20.59
C ALA A 72 -14.31 17.99 20.18
N ALA A 73 -13.95 19.19 20.66
CA ALA A 73 -14.65 20.41 20.28
C ALA A 73 -14.51 20.69 18.77
N LYS A 74 -15.60 21.15 18.15
CA LYS A 74 -15.64 21.52 16.73
C LYS A 74 -15.25 23.00 16.51
N PRO A 75 -14.49 23.34 15.44
CA PRO A 75 -13.81 22.41 14.55
C PRO A 75 -12.72 21.65 15.26
N THR A 76 -12.56 20.34 14.98
CA THR A 76 -11.54 19.49 15.61
C THR A 76 -10.14 19.86 15.13
N ALA A 77 -9.11 19.25 15.75
CA ALA A 77 -7.73 19.39 15.26
C ALA A 77 -7.58 18.87 13.83
N LEU A 78 -8.25 17.75 13.52
CA LEU A 78 -8.27 17.21 12.16
C LEU A 78 -8.98 18.12 11.16
N ASP A 79 -10.14 18.70 11.52
CA ASP A 79 -10.84 19.65 10.64
C ASP A 79 -9.93 20.81 10.25
N ARG A 80 -9.26 21.42 11.23
CA ARG A 80 -8.30 22.52 10.98
C ARG A 80 -7.09 22.10 10.15
N TYR A 81 -6.56 20.89 10.42
CA TYR A 81 -5.44 20.35 9.64
C TYR A 81 -5.84 20.16 8.17
N LEU A 82 -6.98 19.54 7.91
CA LEU A 82 -7.46 19.26 6.55
C LEU A 82 -7.81 20.52 5.77
N ASP A 83 -8.29 21.57 6.43
CA ASP A 83 -8.55 22.85 5.76
C ASP A 83 -7.25 23.53 5.29
N ALA A 84 -6.15 23.32 5.99
CA ALA A 84 -4.83 23.82 5.60
C ALA A 84 -4.05 22.88 4.64
N HIS A 85 -4.48 21.60 4.50
CA HIS A 85 -3.77 20.58 3.74
C HIS A 85 -4.70 19.86 2.74
N PRO A 86 -4.97 20.47 1.55
CA PRO A 86 -5.94 19.95 0.58
C PRO A 86 -5.63 18.51 0.11
N ILE A 87 -4.36 18.15 -0.03
CA ILE A 87 -3.94 16.79 -0.44
C ILE A 87 -4.35 15.77 0.62
N ALA A 88 -4.08 16.05 1.90
CA ALA A 88 -4.51 15.18 3.00
C ALA A 88 -6.04 15.06 3.06
N LYS A 89 -6.75 16.17 2.82
CA LYS A 89 -8.21 16.20 2.75
C LYS A 89 -8.71 15.29 1.62
N THR A 90 -8.17 15.43 0.42
CA THR A 90 -8.49 14.58 -0.72
C THR A 90 -8.23 13.11 -0.38
N PHE A 91 -7.04 12.78 0.11
CA PHE A 91 -6.71 11.40 0.50
C PHE A 91 -7.72 10.80 1.48
N LEU A 92 -8.13 11.54 2.52
CA LEU A 92 -9.05 11.00 3.54
C LEU A 92 -10.52 10.98 3.11
N THR A 93 -10.93 11.83 2.15
CA THR A 93 -12.35 12.00 1.81
C THR A 93 -12.75 11.41 0.46
N THR A 94 -11.80 11.03 -0.39
CA THR A 94 -12.08 10.49 -1.75
C THR A 94 -11.70 9.02 -1.90
N GLN A 95 -11.59 8.28 -0.78
CA GLN A 95 -11.36 6.85 -0.83
C GLN A 95 -12.52 6.14 -1.54
N LYS A 96 -12.17 5.14 -2.35
CA LYS A 96 -13.17 4.30 -3.02
C LYS A 96 -13.93 3.46 -1.99
N GLY A 97 -15.14 3.07 -2.35
CA GLY A 97 -15.96 2.15 -1.55
C GLY A 97 -15.31 0.77 -1.35
N PRO A 98 -15.92 -0.07 -0.50
CA PRO A 98 -15.41 -1.41 -0.23
C PRO A 98 -15.28 -2.24 -1.52
N PRO A 99 -14.13 -2.91 -1.77
CA PRO A 99 -13.93 -3.72 -2.98
C PRO A 99 -14.63 -5.07 -2.86
N VAL A 100 -14.89 -5.71 -4.00
CA VAL A 100 -15.38 -7.11 -4.03
C VAL A 100 -14.31 -8.05 -3.44
N SER A 101 -13.03 -7.76 -3.68
CA SER A 101 -11.88 -8.54 -3.22
C SER A 101 -10.63 -7.69 -3.14
N TYR A 102 -9.66 -8.07 -2.34
CA TYR A 102 -8.29 -7.58 -2.49
C TYR A 102 -7.75 -7.82 -3.92
N ALA A 103 -8.21 -8.86 -4.59
CA ALA A 103 -7.82 -9.21 -5.96
C ALA A 103 -8.42 -8.32 -7.05
N THR A 104 -9.33 -7.41 -6.70
CA THR A 104 -10.06 -6.54 -7.65
C THR A 104 -9.76 -5.06 -7.43
N LEU A 105 -8.62 -4.74 -6.84
CA LEU A 105 -8.13 -3.36 -6.68
C LEU A 105 -6.78 -3.18 -7.37
N PRO A 106 -6.54 -2.03 -8.00
CA PRO A 106 -5.19 -1.61 -8.33
C PRO A 106 -4.44 -1.18 -7.05
N TYR A 107 -3.13 -1.43 -7.02
CA TYR A 107 -2.26 -0.98 -5.94
C TYR A 107 -1.11 -0.15 -6.51
N PHE A 108 -0.74 0.90 -5.77
CA PHE A 108 0.25 1.89 -6.18
C PHE A 108 1.39 1.93 -5.17
N GLY A 109 2.61 1.71 -5.65
CA GLY A 109 3.83 2.01 -4.92
C GLY A 109 4.16 3.49 -5.10
N VAL A 110 3.56 4.34 -4.26
CA VAL A 110 3.59 5.80 -4.42
C VAL A 110 4.97 6.44 -4.24
N ASN A 111 5.90 5.72 -3.61
CA ASN A 111 7.28 6.16 -3.50
C ASN A 111 8.04 5.88 -4.81
N SER A 112 8.96 6.75 -5.17
CA SER A 112 9.78 6.61 -6.37
C SER A 112 11.10 5.89 -6.09
N PHE A 113 11.57 5.19 -7.11
CA PHE A 113 12.85 4.50 -7.11
C PHE A 113 13.66 4.93 -8.33
N LYS A 114 15.00 4.92 -8.18
CA LYS A 114 15.93 5.09 -9.27
C LYS A 114 16.37 3.70 -9.75
N PHE A 115 16.08 3.41 -11.00
CA PHE A 115 16.49 2.18 -11.67
C PHE A 115 17.71 2.45 -12.54
N THR A 116 18.77 1.68 -12.36
CA THR A 116 20.01 1.78 -13.14
C THR A 116 20.26 0.46 -13.83
N ASN A 117 20.37 0.46 -15.14
CA ASN A 117 20.65 -0.75 -15.92
C ASN A 117 22.15 -1.07 -15.95
N ALA A 118 22.51 -2.23 -16.53
CA ALA A 118 23.91 -2.69 -16.62
C ALA A 118 24.82 -1.73 -17.41
N ALA A 119 24.27 -0.88 -18.28
CA ALA A 119 25.03 0.14 -19.02
C ALA A 119 25.17 1.46 -18.24
N GLY A 120 24.69 1.54 -16.99
CA GLY A 120 24.73 2.74 -16.14
C GLY A 120 23.65 3.78 -16.44
N ALA A 121 22.75 3.53 -17.40
CA ALA A 121 21.65 4.43 -17.68
C ALA A 121 20.57 4.32 -16.59
N SER A 122 20.10 5.47 -16.07
CA SER A 122 19.15 5.53 -14.98
C SER A 122 17.82 6.16 -15.39
N ARG A 123 16.72 5.71 -14.73
CA ARG A 123 15.38 6.27 -14.81
C ARG A 123 14.73 6.24 -13.44
N PHE A 124 13.88 7.22 -13.15
CA PHE A 124 13.00 7.16 -11.99
C PHE A 124 11.67 6.52 -12.39
N ALA A 125 11.12 5.70 -11.50
CA ALA A 125 9.83 5.06 -11.70
C ALA A 125 9.10 4.79 -10.38
N ARG A 126 7.79 4.56 -10.50
CA ARG A 126 6.90 4.07 -9.43
C ARG A 126 6.27 2.75 -9.87
N TYR A 127 6.06 1.85 -8.92
CA TYR A 127 5.37 0.59 -9.20
C TYR A 127 3.86 0.77 -9.23
N GLN A 128 3.20 0.07 -10.15
CA GLN A 128 1.76 -0.14 -10.15
C GLN A 128 1.47 -1.64 -10.28
N ILE A 129 0.48 -2.11 -9.53
CA ILE A 129 0.06 -3.51 -9.49
C ILE A 129 -1.40 -3.54 -9.92
N ILE A 130 -1.65 -3.99 -11.15
CA ILE A 130 -2.93 -3.88 -11.82
C ILE A 130 -3.63 -5.23 -11.80
N PRO A 131 -4.85 -5.35 -11.21
CA PRO A 131 -5.56 -6.61 -11.16
C PRO A 131 -5.98 -7.06 -12.56
N VAL A 132 -5.68 -8.30 -12.93
CA VAL A 132 -6.12 -8.88 -14.21
C VAL A 132 -7.64 -9.01 -14.26
N ALA A 133 -8.29 -9.22 -13.11
CA ALA A 133 -9.75 -9.26 -12.98
C ALA A 133 -10.44 -7.89 -13.14
N GLY A 134 -9.67 -6.80 -13.25
CA GLY A 134 -10.19 -5.44 -13.25
C GLY A 134 -10.62 -4.96 -11.87
N GLU A 135 -10.92 -3.67 -11.77
CA GLU A 135 -11.41 -3.06 -10.53
C GLU A 135 -12.91 -3.36 -10.34
N GLN A 136 -13.27 -3.83 -9.14
CA GLN A 136 -14.66 -4.13 -8.79
C GLN A 136 -14.94 -3.72 -7.34
N LEU A 137 -16.00 -2.94 -7.15
CA LEU A 137 -16.46 -2.47 -5.85
C LEU A 137 -17.82 -3.11 -5.53
N LEU A 138 -18.12 -3.25 -4.24
CA LEU A 138 -19.44 -3.68 -3.77
C LEU A 138 -20.47 -2.56 -4.01
N ASP A 139 -21.68 -2.94 -4.38
CA ASP A 139 -22.84 -2.07 -4.34
C ASP A 139 -23.39 -1.92 -2.90
N LYS A 140 -24.40 -1.06 -2.72
CA LYS A 140 -24.94 -0.76 -1.38
C LYS A 140 -25.53 -1.97 -0.68
N ASP A 141 -26.20 -2.86 -1.42
CA ASP A 141 -26.86 -4.03 -0.85
C ASP A 141 -25.81 -5.08 -0.46
N GLN A 142 -24.78 -5.23 -1.28
CA GLN A 142 -23.64 -6.08 -0.98
C GLN A 142 -22.87 -5.59 0.25
N VAL A 143 -22.63 -4.28 0.38
CA VAL A 143 -22.00 -3.69 1.58
C VAL A 143 -22.83 -3.95 2.82
N ALA A 144 -24.16 -3.77 2.75
CA ALA A 144 -25.07 -4.00 3.88
C ALA A 144 -25.10 -5.44 4.36
N SER A 145 -24.86 -6.40 3.47
CA SER A 145 -24.84 -7.83 3.76
C SER A 145 -23.46 -8.42 4.06
N ALA A 146 -22.39 -7.66 3.81
CA ALA A 146 -21.01 -8.11 4.00
C ALA A 146 -20.66 -8.25 5.49
N GLY A 147 -20.01 -9.35 5.85
CA GLY A 147 -19.48 -9.56 7.19
C GLY A 147 -18.28 -8.62 7.49
N PRO A 148 -17.93 -8.44 8.76
CA PRO A 148 -16.87 -7.49 9.16
C PRO A 148 -15.49 -7.86 8.61
N ASN A 149 -15.22 -9.11 8.29
CA ASN A 149 -13.94 -9.62 7.78
C ASN A 149 -14.09 -10.27 6.39
N TYR A 150 -15.05 -9.81 5.59
CA TYR A 150 -15.39 -10.46 4.33
C TYR A 150 -14.22 -10.54 3.34
N LEU A 151 -13.31 -9.57 3.34
CA LEU A 151 -12.15 -9.55 2.42
C LEU A 151 -11.15 -10.68 2.71
N ILE A 152 -10.92 -10.98 3.98
CA ILE A 152 -10.02 -12.07 4.38
C ILE A 152 -10.63 -13.42 3.99
N GLU A 153 -11.92 -13.58 4.21
CA GLU A 153 -12.65 -14.80 3.84
C GLU A 153 -12.73 -14.96 2.32
N GLU A 154 -13.01 -13.88 1.61
CA GLU A 154 -13.15 -13.87 0.16
C GLU A 154 -11.84 -14.20 -0.54
N ILE A 155 -10.72 -13.54 -0.19
CA ILE A 155 -9.44 -13.79 -0.85
C ILE A 155 -8.95 -15.23 -0.62
N GLY A 156 -9.20 -15.79 0.57
CA GLY A 156 -8.90 -17.20 0.86
C GLY A 156 -9.67 -18.16 -0.04
N LYS A 157 -10.98 -17.95 -0.19
CA LYS A 157 -11.84 -18.75 -1.08
C LYS A 157 -11.44 -18.59 -2.55
N ARG A 158 -11.17 -17.36 -2.98
CA ARG A 158 -10.78 -17.04 -4.35
C ARG A 158 -9.48 -17.73 -4.76
N VAL A 159 -8.44 -17.61 -3.95
CA VAL A 159 -7.13 -18.24 -4.22
C VAL A 159 -7.23 -19.77 -4.20
N ALA A 160 -8.07 -20.34 -3.32
CA ALA A 160 -8.32 -21.78 -3.30
C ALA A 160 -9.06 -22.28 -4.56
N ALA A 161 -9.88 -21.45 -5.18
CA ALA A 161 -10.63 -21.81 -6.39
C ALA A 161 -9.80 -21.65 -7.67
N ALA A 162 -9.00 -20.59 -7.79
CA ALA A 162 -8.15 -20.33 -8.95
C ALA A 162 -7.04 -19.30 -8.61
N PRO A 163 -5.90 -19.34 -9.32
CA PRO A 163 -4.86 -18.35 -9.12
C PRO A 163 -5.32 -16.91 -9.37
N VAL A 164 -4.99 -16.02 -8.45
CA VAL A 164 -5.19 -14.57 -8.56
C VAL A 164 -3.99 -13.96 -9.28
N ARG A 165 -4.23 -13.06 -10.22
CA ARG A 165 -3.19 -12.48 -11.09
C ARG A 165 -3.22 -10.97 -11.08
N PHE A 166 -2.03 -10.38 -11.03
CA PHE A 166 -1.81 -8.96 -11.21
C PHE A 166 -0.68 -8.73 -12.22
N LYS A 167 -0.83 -7.70 -13.04
CA LYS A 167 0.30 -7.16 -13.81
C LYS A 167 1.13 -6.24 -12.92
N LEU A 168 2.44 -6.44 -12.92
CA LEU A 168 3.38 -5.52 -12.29
C LEU A 168 3.97 -4.62 -13.36
N VAL A 169 3.80 -3.31 -13.22
CA VAL A 169 4.35 -2.33 -14.15
C VAL A 169 5.15 -1.25 -13.42
N ALA A 170 6.13 -0.66 -14.12
CA ALA A 170 6.84 0.53 -13.69
C ALA A 170 6.35 1.72 -14.50
N GLN A 171 5.74 2.71 -13.86
CA GLN A 171 5.41 4.00 -14.45
C GLN A 171 6.66 4.87 -14.42
N LEU A 172 7.11 5.33 -15.60
CA LEU A 172 8.33 6.15 -15.72
C LEU A 172 8.03 7.60 -15.40
N ALA A 173 8.95 8.22 -14.69
CA ALA A 173 8.92 9.66 -14.47
C ALA A 173 9.20 10.43 -15.77
N GLU A 174 8.54 11.58 -15.91
CA GLU A 174 8.74 12.55 -16.97
C GLU A 174 9.27 13.89 -16.41
N GLY A 175 9.61 14.81 -17.29
CA GLY A 175 10.16 16.12 -16.87
C GLY A 175 9.14 16.91 -16.05
N GLY A 176 9.54 17.32 -14.83
CA GLY A 176 8.70 18.09 -13.91
C GLY A 176 8.00 17.27 -12.83
N ASP A 177 8.06 15.95 -12.89
CA ASP A 177 7.49 15.09 -11.83
C ASP A 177 8.20 15.26 -10.49
N LYS A 178 7.41 15.17 -9.43
CA LYS A 178 7.93 15.14 -8.07
C LYS A 178 8.43 13.74 -7.74
N ILE A 179 9.74 13.58 -7.68
CA ILE A 179 10.39 12.29 -7.40
C ILE A 179 10.42 12.01 -5.90
N ASP A 180 10.50 13.04 -5.09
CA ASP A 180 10.68 13.03 -3.65
C ASP A 180 9.38 13.29 -2.85
N ASP A 181 8.24 13.37 -3.53
CA ASP A 181 6.94 13.65 -2.93
C ASP A 181 5.92 12.55 -3.29
N PRO A 182 5.63 11.61 -2.37
CA PRO A 182 4.69 10.53 -2.61
C PRO A 182 3.23 10.99 -2.60
N SER A 183 2.94 12.21 -2.15
CA SER A 183 1.57 12.74 -2.09
C SER A 183 1.05 13.20 -3.45
N ILE A 184 1.94 13.44 -4.40
CA ILE A 184 1.62 13.84 -5.76
C ILE A 184 1.60 12.61 -6.68
N ALA A 185 0.43 12.24 -7.16
CA ALA A 185 0.30 11.21 -8.20
C ALA A 185 0.89 11.71 -9.53
N TRP A 186 1.60 10.84 -10.23
CA TRP A 186 2.01 11.14 -11.60
C TRP A 186 0.85 10.89 -12.56
N PRO A 187 0.75 11.63 -13.68
CA PRO A 187 -0.32 11.45 -14.66
C PRO A 187 -0.39 10.01 -15.21
N ASP A 188 -1.61 9.50 -15.38
CA ASP A 188 -1.84 8.15 -15.91
C ASP A 188 -1.42 7.99 -17.37
N THR A 189 -1.16 9.11 -18.07
CA THR A 189 -0.66 9.14 -19.46
C THR A 189 0.83 8.80 -19.56
N HIS A 190 1.56 8.75 -18.46
CA HIS A 190 2.98 8.43 -18.47
C HIS A 190 3.24 7.02 -18.98
N LYS A 191 4.39 6.87 -19.66
CA LYS A 191 4.82 5.56 -20.15
C LYS A 191 4.99 4.58 -19.02
N THR A 192 4.44 3.38 -19.21
CA THR A 192 4.67 2.23 -18.32
C THR A 192 5.54 1.18 -18.99
N ILE A 193 6.31 0.46 -18.20
CA ILE A 193 7.08 -0.72 -18.61
C ILE A 193 6.48 -1.94 -17.92
N ASP A 194 6.14 -2.98 -18.67
CA ASP A 194 5.70 -4.25 -18.12
C ASP A 194 6.91 -4.97 -17.46
N LEU A 195 6.76 -5.31 -16.20
CA LEU A 195 7.75 -6.04 -15.40
C LEU A 195 7.36 -7.52 -15.23
N GLY A 196 6.16 -7.92 -15.65
CA GLY A 196 5.64 -9.27 -15.58
C GLY A 196 4.37 -9.42 -14.74
N GLU A 197 4.06 -10.65 -14.35
CA GLU A 197 2.88 -10.99 -13.56
C GLU A 197 3.25 -11.47 -12.16
N ILE A 198 2.41 -11.09 -11.20
CA ILE A 198 2.35 -11.68 -9.86
C ILE A 198 1.19 -12.67 -9.87
N VAL A 199 1.50 -13.93 -9.59
CA VAL A 199 0.53 -15.02 -9.53
C VAL A 199 0.46 -15.55 -8.10
N ILE A 200 -0.70 -15.44 -7.47
CA ILE A 200 -0.99 -15.95 -6.12
C ILE A 200 -1.81 -17.22 -6.31
N ASP A 201 -1.19 -18.37 -6.11
CA ASP A 201 -1.75 -19.68 -6.43
C ASP A 201 -2.21 -20.48 -5.21
N ARG A 202 -1.84 -20.08 -4.01
CA ARG A 202 -2.24 -20.73 -2.76
C ARG A 202 -2.10 -19.82 -1.55
N PRO A 203 -2.91 -20.03 -0.49
CA PRO A 203 -2.68 -19.41 0.81
C PRO A 203 -1.44 -20.04 1.48
N VAL A 204 -0.84 -19.33 2.43
CA VAL A 204 0.20 -19.90 3.31
C VAL A 204 -0.42 -20.93 4.26
N ALA A 205 0.34 -21.95 4.66
CA ALA A 205 -0.16 -23.04 5.48
C ALA A 205 -0.60 -22.60 6.90
N ASN A 206 0.14 -21.68 7.50
CA ASN A 206 -0.16 -21.10 8.82
C ASN A 206 -0.09 -19.57 8.75
N ASN A 207 -1.22 -18.98 8.39
CA ASN A 207 -1.30 -17.54 8.18
C ASN A 207 -0.92 -16.72 9.42
N ASP A 208 -1.30 -17.16 10.61
CA ASP A 208 -1.03 -16.42 11.85
C ASP A 208 0.45 -16.45 12.24
N ALA A 209 1.12 -17.58 12.05
CA ALA A 209 2.55 -17.69 12.29
C ALA A 209 3.35 -16.88 11.25
N GLU A 210 3.00 -17.03 9.98
CA GLU A 210 3.66 -16.32 8.88
C GLU A 210 3.51 -14.79 9.01
N GLN A 211 2.32 -14.29 9.30
CA GLN A 211 2.10 -12.85 9.50
C GLN A 211 2.95 -12.29 10.65
N ARG A 212 3.12 -13.05 11.72
CA ARG A 212 3.97 -12.63 12.84
C ARG A 212 5.43 -12.54 12.42
N ALA A 213 5.92 -13.47 11.63
CA ALA A 213 7.31 -13.50 11.18
C ALA A 213 7.64 -12.48 10.08
N LEU A 214 6.62 -11.97 9.34
CA LEU A 214 6.84 -11.09 8.19
C LEU A 214 7.11 -9.64 8.62
N LEU A 215 8.25 -9.13 8.13
CA LEU A 215 8.60 -7.72 8.15
C LEU A 215 8.96 -7.32 6.71
N PHE A 216 8.14 -6.48 6.07
CA PHE A 216 8.44 -5.93 4.75
C PHE A 216 9.20 -4.62 4.89
N LEU A 217 10.34 -4.49 4.23
CA LEU A 217 11.19 -3.30 4.23
C LEU A 217 11.24 -2.69 2.83
N PRO A 218 10.67 -1.49 2.61
CA PRO A 218 10.62 -0.89 1.28
C PRO A 218 12.00 -0.52 0.71
N THR A 219 13.06 -0.61 1.52
CA THR A 219 14.46 -0.46 1.09
C THR A 219 15.21 -1.79 0.94
N ALA A 220 14.54 -2.94 1.13
CA ALA A 220 15.07 -4.24 0.70
C ALA A 220 14.95 -4.32 -0.83
N LEU A 221 16.02 -3.96 -1.52
CA LEU A 221 16.04 -3.73 -2.96
C LEU A 221 17.20 -4.51 -3.61
N PRO A 222 17.03 -5.04 -4.83
CA PRO A 222 18.12 -5.67 -5.57
C PRO A 222 19.10 -4.62 -6.09
N ALA A 223 20.29 -5.06 -6.49
CA ALA A 223 21.27 -4.20 -7.15
C ALA A 223 20.66 -3.50 -8.38
N GLY A 224 20.97 -2.23 -8.55
CA GLY A 224 20.44 -1.39 -9.62
C GLY A 224 19.11 -0.71 -9.33
N ILE A 225 18.53 -0.92 -8.14
CA ILE A 225 17.36 -0.17 -7.67
C ILE A 225 17.71 0.54 -6.36
N GLU A 226 17.50 1.86 -6.32
CA GLU A 226 17.80 2.71 -5.18
C GLU A 226 16.54 3.50 -4.79
N PRO A 227 16.30 3.77 -3.48
CA PRO A 227 15.22 4.66 -3.07
C PRO A 227 15.52 6.08 -3.55
N ALA A 228 14.50 6.75 -4.11
CA ALA A 228 14.60 8.13 -4.57
C ALA A 228 13.72 9.09 -3.76
N ASP A 229 12.83 8.55 -2.95
CA ASP A 229 11.94 9.29 -2.05
C ASP A 229 12.45 9.13 -0.61
N PRO A 230 12.72 10.23 0.11
CA PRO A 230 13.21 10.19 1.50
C PRO A 230 12.29 9.46 2.47
N MET A 231 10.98 9.40 2.19
CA MET A 231 10.03 8.68 3.04
C MET A 231 10.31 7.18 3.09
N LEU A 232 10.92 6.59 2.05
CA LEU A 232 11.32 5.17 2.05
C LEU A 232 12.33 4.87 3.17
N THR A 233 13.30 5.75 3.38
CA THR A 233 14.31 5.62 4.44
C THR A 233 13.64 5.69 5.81
N ALA A 234 12.82 6.70 6.06
CA ALA A 234 12.10 6.87 7.33
C ALA A 234 11.16 5.68 7.63
N ARG A 235 10.49 5.14 6.62
CA ARG A 235 9.65 3.94 6.76
C ARG A 235 10.49 2.72 7.16
N SER A 236 11.66 2.55 6.56
CA SER A 236 12.56 1.44 6.85
C SER A 236 13.16 1.50 8.25
N GLU A 237 13.28 2.67 8.85
CA GLU A 237 13.66 2.85 10.25
C GLU A 237 12.49 2.57 11.20
N ALA A 238 11.27 2.99 10.87
CA ALA A 238 10.10 2.84 11.71
C ALA A 238 9.54 1.41 11.75
N TYR A 239 9.62 0.66 10.67
CA TYR A 239 9.00 -0.67 10.55
C TYR A 239 9.60 -1.73 11.48
N PRO A 240 10.95 -1.83 11.67
CA PRO A 240 11.55 -2.72 12.65
C PRO A 240 11.10 -2.41 14.08
N ILE A 241 10.93 -1.14 14.44
CA ILE A 241 10.43 -0.73 15.76
C ILE A 241 8.99 -1.23 15.97
N SER A 242 8.12 -1.04 14.98
CA SER A 242 6.75 -1.56 15.01
C SER A 242 6.71 -3.09 15.09
N PHE A 243 7.60 -3.75 14.36
CA PHE A 243 7.74 -5.20 14.40
C PHE A 243 8.15 -5.71 15.79
N SER A 244 9.20 -5.12 16.37
CA SER A 244 9.67 -5.47 17.72
C SER A 244 8.60 -5.28 18.80
N ARG A 245 7.82 -4.19 18.73
CA ARG A 245 6.71 -3.93 19.67
C ARG A 245 5.63 -5.01 19.60
N ARG A 246 5.32 -5.53 18.42
CA ARG A 246 4.34 -6.62 18.27
C ARG A 246 4.82 -7.96 18.82
N HIS A 247 6.14 -8.15 18.96
CA HIS A 247 6.75 -9.36 19.52
C HIS A 247 7.09 -9.21 21.01
N GLY A 248 7.31 -8.00 21.51
CA GLY A 248 7.65 -7.74 22.91
C GLY A 248 6.44 -7.53 23.83
N SER A 249 5.22 -7.57 23.29
CA SER A 249 3.95 -7.39 24.04
C SER A 249 3.29 -8.73 24.40
N GLN A 250 4.09 -9.80 24.58
CA GLN A 250 3.62 -11.09 25.08
C GLN A 250 3.97 -11.24 26.57
#